data_9cd2ca48ccfc35b27d97b9d5ea4c284c
#
_entry.id   9cd2ca48ccfc35b27d97b9d5ea4c284c
#
_cell.length_a   1.000
_cell.length_b   1.000
_cell.length_c   1.000
_cell.angle_alpha   90.00
_cell.angle_beta   90.00
_cell.angle_gamma   90.00
#
_symmetry.space_group_name_H-M   'P 1'
#
loop_
_entity.id
_entity.type
_entity.pdbx_description
1 polymer ?
#
loop_
_entity_poly.entity_id
_entity_poly.type
_entity_poly.pdbx_seq_one_letter_code
_entity_poly.pdbx_strand_id
1 'polypeptide(L)'
;MKTLPKKSTRYKVRSTKTYLSLFSIFFSLFSFSQEAQKDTTKVTQLKEVIVSSVRAKDKNPITYTNVAAAEIAPRNLGQDIPILLNYLPSVVTTTDAGNGVGYTYMRVRGSDGSRINVTLNGVPFNDSESQGTFFVNLPDFASSLETVQLQRGVGTSTNGAGAFGASLNMQTKSFQEKAYAEVSNSVGSFNTRKHTLAFGTGLHNNFEMNARISNIASDGFIDRASSNMFGYFFNANYIAEKSQVKFLAFGGKEKTYQAWYGIEDVDKLENDRTFNPAGMYTDEFGNTQFYDNETDNYWQNHFQLHWSEKWSEKWISNAALHYTIGKGYFEQYKEDEDLTDYNLPDFNGNSISDLVRKRWLDNDFFGATFSLNYKTAKTDLLFGGAANRYLGLHYGEVVW
;
A
#
# COMPACT_ATOMS: atom_id res chain seq x y z
N MET A 1 4.46 -56.36 -3.94
CA MET A 1 3.93 -55.61 -5.08
C MET A 1 2.45 -55.34 -4.78
N LYS A 2 2.12 -54.22 -4.15
CA LYS A 2 0.74 -53.74 -3.95
C LYS A 2 0.71 -52.28 -4.34
N THR A 3 0.01 -51.99 -5.42
CA THR A 3 -0.18 -50.64 -5.98
C THR A 3 -1.14 -49.83 -5.12
N LEU A 4 -0.70 -48.67 -4.65
CA LEU A 4 -1.55 -47.69 -4.00
C LEU A 4 -2.24 -46.81 -5.04
N PRO A 5 -3.50 -46.40 -4.84
CA PRO A 5 -4.22 -45.58 -5.81
C PRO A 5 -3.81 -44.10 -5.74
N LYS A 6 -3.39 -43.53 -6.85
CA LYS A 6 -3.16 -42.11 -7.04
C LYS A 6 -4.50 -41.38 -6.92
N LYS A 7 -4.71 -40.60 -5.85
CA LYS A 7 -5.75 -39.57 -5.80
C LYS A 7 -5.28 -38.34 -6.58
N SER A 8 -5.74 -38.21 -7.81
CA SER A 8 -5.60 -36.99 -8.61
C SER A 8 -6.60 -35.96 -8.15
N THR A 9 -6.13 -34.92 -7.42
CA THR A 9 -6.94 -33.76 -7.15
C THR A 9 -6.85 -32.81 -8.34
N ARG A 10 -7.88 -32.84 -9.20
CA ARG A 10 -7.99 -31.89 -10.32
C ARG A 10 -8.31 -30.49 -9.79
N TYR A 11 -7.33 -29.60 -9.80
CA TYR A 11 -7.60 -28.18 -9.69
C TYR A 11 -8.28 -27.69 -10.96
N LYS A 12 -9.48 -27.12 -10.80
CA LYS A 12 -10.17 -26.42 -11.88
C LYS A 12 -9.41 -25.12 -12.17
N VAL A 13 -8.63 -25.11 -13.24
CA VAL A 13 -8.08 -23.90 -13.81
C VAL A 13 -9.25 -23.04 -14.29
N ARG A 14 -9.55 -21.95 -13.59
CA ARG A 14 -10.49 -20.94 -14.08
C ARG A 14 -9.90 -20.29 -15.32
N SER A 15 -10.62 -20.42 -16.41
CA SER A 15 -10.24 -19.98 -17.74
C SER A 15 -9.91 -18.49 -17.81
N THR A 16 -8.68 -18.16 -18.16
CA THR A 16 -8.16 -16.81 -18.45
C THR A 16 -8.86 -16.11 -19.64
N LYS A 17 -9.75 -16.80 -20.33
CA LYS A 17 -10.45 -16.28 -21.53
C LYS A 17 -11.55 -15.26 -21.20
N THR A 18 -12.08 -15.24 -19.98
CA THR A 18 -13.17 -14.33 -19.60
C THR A 18 -12.69 -12.90 -19.34
N TYR A 19 -11.42 -12.71 -19.02
CA TYR A 19 -10.86 -11.37 -18.74
C TYR A 19 -10.47 -10.59 -20.01
N LEU A 20 -10.11 -11.30 -21.09
CA LEU A 20 -9.78 -10.64 -22.36
C LEU A 20 -11.02 -10.07 -23.06
N SER A 21 -12.19 -10.69 -22.91
CA SER A 21 -13.43 -10.20 -23.51
C SER A 21 -14.00 -8.97 -22.82
N LEU A 22 -13.81 -8.80 -21.53
CA LEU A 22 -14.18 -7.60 -20.78
C LEU A 22 -13.29 -6.40 -21.14
N PHE A 23 -12.01 -6.62 -21.42
CA PHE A 23 -11.09 -5.56 -21.84
C PHE A 23 -11.38 -5.04 -23.27
N SER A 24 -11.83 -5.91 -24.17
CA SER A 24 -12.21 -5.53 -25.54
C SER A 24 -13.49 -4.72 -25.62
N ILE A 25 -14.44 -4.92 -24.71
CA ILE A 25 -15.69 -4.15 -24.62
C ILE A 25 -15.44 -2.72 -24.13
N PHE A 26 -14.42 -2.53 -23.29
CA PHE A 26 -14.06 -1.19 -22.79
C PHE A 26 -13.40 -0.30 -23.86
N PHE A 27 -12.69 -0.90 -24.82
CA PHE A 27 -12.00 -0.15 -25.89
C PHE A 27 -12.92 0.29 -27.03
N SER A 28 -14.05 -0.37 -27.25
CA SER A 28 -15.00 -0.04 -28.33
C SER A 28 -15.92 1.14 -28.03
N LEU A 29 -15.90 1.69 -26.80
CA LEU A 29 -16.71 2.84 -26.39
C LEU A 29 -16.07 4.22 -26.66
N PHE A 30 -14.84 4.26 -27.19
CA PHE A 30 -14.07 5.51 -27.35
C PHE A 30 -14.12 6.15 -28.74
N SER A 31 -15.02 5.73 -29.63
CA SER A 31 -15.09 6.25 -31.02
C SER A 31 -16.25 7.16 -31.25
N PHE A 32 -16.47 8.20 -30.45
CA PHE A 32 -17.32 9.32 -30.79
C PHE A 32 -16.61 10.63 -30.47
N SER A 33 -15.92 11.18 -31.47
CA SER A 33 -15.50 12.56 -31.49
C SER A 33 -16.70 13.43 -31.93
N GLN A 34 -17.27 14.17 -30.99
CA GLN A 34 -18.13 15.31 -31.32
C GLN A 34 -17.53 16.59 -30.76
N GLU A 35 -17.47 17.63 -31.57
CA GLU A 35 -17.02 18.96 -31.17
C GLU A 35 -17.78 19.46 -29.93
N ALA A 36 -17.07 19.79 -28.88
CA ALA A 36 -17.61 20.22 -27.59
C ALA A 36 -18.03 21.70 -27.70
N GLN A 37 -19.31 21.95 -27.58
CA GLN A 37 -19.84 23.25 -27.20
C GLN A 37 -19.31 23.62 -25.81
N LYS A 38 -18.70 24.81 -25.71
CA LYS A 38 -18.06 25.30 -24.48
C LYS A 38 -19.13 25.61 -23.43
N ASP A 39 -19.45 24.64 -22.60
CA ASP A 39 -20.30 24.85 -21.42
C ASP A 39 -19.47 25.37 -20.27
N THR A 40 -19.67 26.64 -19.93
CA THR A 40 -18.97 27.33 -18.81
C THR A 40 -19.72 27.18 -17.50
N THR A 41 -20.29 26.04 -17.22
CA THR A 41 -20.82 25.76 -15.88
C THR A 41 -19.65 25.63 -14.93
N LYS A 42 -19.52 26.57 -14.00
CA LYS A 42 -18.62 26.47 -12.85
C LYS A 42 -19.02 25.24 -12.06
N VAL A 43 -18.28 24.15 -12.23
CA VAL A 43 -18.38 22.97 -11.37
C VAL A 43 -18.04 23.42 -9.95
N THR A 44 -19.05 23.64 -9.14
CA THR A 44 -18.85 23.93 -7.72
C THR A 44 -18.32 22.65 -7.08
N GLN A 45 -17.02 22.63 -6.75
CA GLN A 45 -16.38 21.48 -6.13
C GLN A 45 -17.18 21.03 -4.90
N LEU A 46 -17.78 19.86 -4.98
CA LEU A 46 -18.09 19.08 -3.81
C LEU A 46 -16.74 18.64 -3.24
N LYS A 47 -16.20 19.43 -2.29
CA LYS A 47 -15.00 18.98 -1.56
C LYS A 47 -15.36 17.64 -0.93
N GLU A 48 -14.53 16.62 -1.18
CA GLU A 48 -14.71 15.31 -0.59
C GLU A 48 -14.88 15.42 0.93
N VAL A 49 -16.13 15.31 1.39
CA VAL A 49 -16.48 15.53 2.79
C VAL A 49 -16.04 14.34 3.64
N ILE A 50 -15.93 13.13 3.06
CA ILE A 50 -15.43 11.95 3.76
C ILE A 50 -14.04 12.22 4.32
N VAL A 51 -13.15 12.75 3.51
CA VAL A 51 -11.77 13.07 3.94
C VAL A 51 -11.77 14.16 4.99
N SER A 52 -12.72 15.10 4.94
CA SER A 52 -12.80 16.19 5.91
C SER A 52 -13.24 15.75 7.31
N SER A 53 -13.89 14.57 7.43
CA SER A 53 -14.38 14.08 8.72
C SER A 53 -13.30 13.49 9.62
N VAL A 54 -12.28 12.86 9.02
CA VAL A 54 -11.14 12.26 9.76
C VAL A 54 -9.97 13.23 9.92
N ARG A 55 -10.01 14.40 9.26
CA ARG A 55 -8.94 15.39 9.30
C ARG A 55 -9.17 16.45 10.36
N ALA A 56 -8.10 16.80 11.08
CA ALA A 56 -8.12 17.93 11.99
C ALA A 56 -8.25 19.26 11.22
N LYS A 57 -8.95 20.21 11.82
CA LYS A 57 -9.16 21.58 11.34
C LYS A 57 -8.66 22.55 12.40
N ASP A 58 -8.45 23.80 12.05
CA ASP A 58 -7.96 24.85 12.97
C ASP A 58 -8.80 24.99 14.26
N LYS A 59 -10.05 24.57 14.21
CA LYS A 59 -10.95 24.56 15.38
C LYS A 59 -10.71 23.40 16.36
N ASN A 60 -9.97 22.38 15.93
CA ASN A 60 -9.71 21.20 16.75
C ASN A 60 -8.46 21.46 17.64
N PRO A 61 -8.49 21.16 18.93
CA PRO A 61 -7.33 21.28 19.82
C PRO A 61 -6.33 20.15 19.60
N ILE A 62 -5.92 19.92 18.36
CA ILE A 62 -5.06 18.79 17.93
C ILE A 62 -3.90 19.37 17.14
N THR A 63 -2.68 18.95 17.49
CA THR A 63 -1.48 19.30 16.73
C THR A 63 -1.42 18.48 15.44
N TYR A 64 -1.45 19.15 14.29
CA TYR A 64 -1.33 18.50 13.00
C TYR A 64 -0.42 19.26 12.03
N THR A 65 0.00 18.59 10.99
CA THR A 65 0.71 19.16 9.84
C THR A 65 0.07 18.65 8.57
N ASN A 66 -0.23 19.55 7.65
CA ASN A 66 -0.61 19.19 6.28
C ASN A 66 0.64 19.27 5.39
N VAL A 67 0.82 18.29 4.55
CA VAL A 67 1.88 18.24 3.53
C VAL A 67 1.20 18.11 2.17
N ALA A 68 1.40 19.08 1.32
CA ALA A 68 0.81 19.12 -0.01
C ALA A 68 1.64 18.32 -1.02
N ALA A 69 1.03 17.88 -2.12
CA ALA A 69 1.72 17.22 -3.22
C ALA A 69 2.94 18.01 -3.73
N ALA A 70 2.85 19.33 -3.79
CA ALA A 70 3.95 20.20 -4.22
C ALA A 70 5.19 20.15 -3.29
N GLU A 71 4.99 19.82 -2.01
CA GLU A 71 6.08 19.62 -1.04
C GLU A 71 6.68 18.21 -1.12
N ILE A 72 5.86 17.22 -1.49
CA ILE A 72 6.27 15.82 -1.62
C ILE A 72 7.02 15.59 -2.94
N ALA A 73 6.53 16.16 -4.05
CA ALA A 73 7.00 15.85 -5.40
C ALA A 73 8.52 16.02 -5.60
N PRO A 74 9.19 17.10 -5.13
CA PRO A 74 10.64 17.26 -5.31
C PRO A 74 11.47 16.22 -4.56
N ARG A 75 10.88 15.57 -3.54
CA ARG A 75 11.54 14.58 -2.68
C ARG A 75 11.21 13.15 -3.09
N ASN A 76 10.20 12.94 -3.90
CA ASN A 76 9.72 11.62 -4.32
C ASN A 76 10.61 11.04 -5.43
N LEU A 77 11.80 10.62 -5.08
CA LEU A 77 12.82 10.07 -5.98
C LEU A 77 12.85 8.52 -5.99
N GLY A 78 11.90 7.87 -5.29
CA GLY A 78 11.79 6.42 -5.19
C GLY A 78 11.63 5.91 -3.77
N GLN A 79 11.80 6.80 -2.77
CA GLN A 79 11.63 6.43 -1.37
C GLN A 79 10.15 6.31 -1.01
N ASP A 80 9.88 5.53 0.03
CA ASP A 80 8.54 5.31 0.57
C ASP A 80 8.01 6.52 1.36
N ILE A 81 6.69 6.54 1.57
CA ILE A 81 5.98 7.61 2.26
C ILE A 81 6.58 7.96 3.64
N PRO A 82 6.95 7.02 4.52
CA PRO A 82 7.60 7.36 5.79
C PRO A 82 8.84 8.24 5.61
N ILE A 83 9.71 7.90 4.67
CA ILE A 83 10.95 8.63 4.40
C ILE A 83 10.65 10.03 3.86
N LEU A 84 9.62 10.18 3.03
CA LEU A 84 9.20 11.47 2.50
C LEU A 84 8.66 12.41 3.59
N LEU A 85 8.26 11.87 4.75
CA LEU A 85 7.73 12.60 5.90
C LEU A 85 8.74 12.75 7.05
N ASN A 86 9.96 12.27 6.95
CA ASN A 86 10.97 12.21 8.02
C ASN A 86 11.42 13.58 8.54
N TYR A 87 11.21 14.64 7.76
CA TYR A 87 11.53 16.02 8.17
C TYR A 87 10.47 16.67 9.07
N LEU A 88 9.32 16.00 9.24
CA LEU A 88 8.26 16.51 10.09
C LEU A 88 8.66 16.41 11.57
N PRO A 89 8.30 17.40 12.39
CA PRO A 89 8.58 17.34 13.83
C PRO A 89 8.03 16.07 14.48
N SER A 90 8.85 15.45 15.33
CA SER A 90 8.51 14.25 16.11
C SER A 90 8.32 12.97 15.26
N VAL A 91 8.73 12.97 14.02
CA VAL A 91 8.76 11.79 13.14
C VAL A 91 10.18 11.22 13.14
N VAL A 92 10.28 9.92 13.38
CA VAL A 92 11.51 9.13 13.23
C VAL A 92 11.21 7.99 12.29
N THR A 93 12.06 7.78 11.32
CA THR A 93 11.89 6.73 10.31
C THR A 93 13.04 5.75 10.31
N THR A 94 12.76 4.50 9.98
CA THR A 94 13.75 3.45 9.78
C THR A 94 13.50 2.75 8.46
N THR A 95 14.53 2.10 7.93
CA THR A 95 14.48 1.39 6.66
C THR A 95 15.38 0.17 6.72
N ASP A 96 14.87 -0.99 6.32
CA ASP A 96 15.61 -2.25 6.39
C ASP A 96 16.77 -2.28 5.39
N ALA A 97 16.52 -1.81 4.17
CA ALA A 97 17.55 -1.73 3.12
C ALA A 97 18.54 -0.55 3.29
N GLY A 98 18.34 0.31 4.29
CA GLY A 98 19.23 1.43 4.62
C GLY A 98 19.14 2.66 3.71
N ASN A 99 18.38 2.63 2.62
CA ASN A 99 18.31 3.70 1.62
C ASN A 99 16.89 4.29 1.41
N GLY A 100 15.90 3.81 2.16
CA GLY A 100 14.52 4.32 2.10
C GLY A 100 13.66 3.70 1.01
N VAL A 101 14.12 2.64 0.34
CA VAL A 101 13.38 1.86 -0.66
C VAL A 101 13.13 0.46 -0.08
N GLY A 102 11.95 -0.09 -0.28
CA GLY A 102 11.55 -1.37 0.30
C GLY A 102 10.85 -1.19 1.65
N TYR A 103 11.17 -2.00 2.64
CA TYR A 103 10.55 -1.91 3.96
C TYR A 103 11.00 -0.66 4.71
N THR A 104 10.02 0.17 5.07
CA THR A 104 10.21 1.42 5.81
C THR A 104 9.17 1.58 6.90
N TYR A 105 9.57 2.16 8.00
CA TYR A 105 8.73 2.34 9.17
C TYR A 105 8.78 3.77 9.67
N MET A 106 7.75 4.17 10.40
CA MET A 106 7.74 5.47 11.07
C MET A 106 7.28 5.36 12.51
N ARG A 107 7.85 6.21 13.35
CA ARG A 107 7.42 6.45 14.72
C ARG A 107 7.07 7.91 14.89
N VAL A 108 6.04 8.19 15.67
CA VAL A 108 5.61 9.55 15.96
C VAL A 108 5.54 9.74 17.47
N ARG A 109 6.31 10.70 18.00
CA ARG A 109 6.47 10.91 19.45
C ARG A 109 6.85 9.63 20.19
N GLY A 110 7.69 8.77 19.59
CA GLY A 110 8.11 7.49 20.16
C GLY A 110 7.11 6.33 20.01
N SER A 111 5.86 6.59 19.60
CA SER A 111 4.89 5.55 19.32
C SER A 111 5.22 4.84 18.00
N ASP A 112 5.19 3.52 18.00
CA ASP A 112 5.45 2.68 16.83
C ASP A 112 4.27 2.66 15.83
N GLY A 113 4.50 2.01 14.67
CA GLY A 113 3.53 1.96 13.57
C GLY A 113 2.19 1.33 13.92
N SER A 114 2.14 0.40 14.90
CA SER A 114 0.89 -0.24 15.32
C SER A 114 -0.03 0.69 16.11
N ARG A 115 0.49 1.83 16.56
CA ARG A 115 -0.24 2.90 17.27
C ARG A 115 -0.46 4.14 16.43
N ILE A 116 -0.21 4.04 15.12
CA ILE A 116 -0.46 5.09 14.14
C ILE A 116 -1.60 4.63 13.24
N ASN A 117 -2.75 5.29 13.37
CA ASN A 117 -3.86 5.03 12.46
C ASN A 117 -3.58 5.64 11.08
N VAL A 118 -3.69 4.83 10.04
CA VAL A 118 -3.50 5.26 8.66
C VAL A 118 -4.81 5.13 7.90
N THR A 119 -5.21 6.18 7.23
CA THR A 119 -6.38 6.17 6.35
C THR A 119 -6.01 6.66 4.96
N LEU A 120 -6.64 6.08 3.97
CA LEU A 120 -6.56 6.50 2.58
C LEU A 120 -7.95 6.89 2.08
N ASN A 121 -8.16 8.19 1.79
CA ASN A 121 -9.47 8.76 1.46
C ASN A 121 -10.55 8.46 2.52
N GLY A 122 -10.16 8.38 3.80
CA GLY A 122 -11.04 8.04 4.91
C GLY A 122 -11.33 6.54 5.09
N VAL A 123 -10.81 5.68 4.24
CA VAL A 123 -10.87 4.22 4.39
C VAL A 123 -9.70 3.77 5.27
N PRO A 124 -9.92 2.90 6.29
CA PRO A 124 -8.84 2.33 7.10
C PRO A 124 -7.83 1.58 6.24
N PHE A 125 -6.53 1.76 6.54
CA PHE A 125 -5.45 1.19 5.76
C PHE A 125 -4.48 0.32 6.59
N ASN A 126 -4.54 0.39 7.91
CA ASN A 126 -3.73 -0.48 8.77
C ASN A 126 -4.08 -1.95 8.49
N ASP A 127 -3.06 -2.78 8.49
CA ASP A 127 -3.21 -4.23 8.48
C ASP A 127 -3.98 -4.71 9.70
N SER A 128 -4.90 -5.64 9.51
CA SER A 128 -5.84 -6.08 10.56
C SER A 128 -5.21 -7.00 11.61
N GLU A 129 -4.11 -7.67 11.29
CA GLU A 129 -3.41 -8.58 12.20
C GLU A 129 -2.32 -7.86 12.98
N SER A 130 -1.39 -7.19 12.28
CA SER A 130 -0.26 -6.49 12.91
C SER A 130 -0.61 -5.12 13.45
N GLN A 131 -1.76 -4.53 13.04
CA GLN A 131 -2.17 -3.15 13.30
C GLN A 131 -1.21 -2.09 12.72
N GLY A 132 -0.15 -2.52 12.05
CA GLY A 132 0.83 -1.66 11.37
C GLY A 132 0.40 -1.26 9.95
N THR A 133 1.30 -0.61 9.25
CA THR A 133 1.13 -0.28 7.83
C THR A 133 2.40 -0.63 7.08
N PHE A 134 2.28 -1.49 6.07
CA PHE A 134 3.37 -1.89 5.19
C PHE A 134 3.37 -0.99 3.97
N PHE A 135 4.15 0.10 4.00
CA PHE A 135 4.22 1.08 2.92
C PHE A 135 4.86 0.52 1.64
N VAL A 136 5.69 -0.52 1.77
CA VAL A 136 6.26 -1.27 0.66
C VAL A 136 5.18 -1.80 -0.31
N ASN A 137 3.97 -2.08 0.18
CA ASN A 137 2.82 -2.51 -0.63
C ASN A 137 2.17 -1.38 -1.45
N LEU A 138 2.68 -0.14 -1.30
CA LEU A 138 2.23 1.06 -2.02
C LEU A 138 3.36 1.70 -2.85
N PRO A 139 3.99 0.99 -3.80
CA PRO A 139 5.11 1.53 -4.57
C PRO A 139 4.74 2.82 -5.30
N ASP A 140 5.55 3.87 -5.12
CA ASP A 140 5.35 5.20 -5.72
C ASP A 140 3.98 5.83 -5.44
N PHE A 141 3.29 5.43 -4.39
CA PHE A 141 1.93 5.93 -4.13
C PHE A 141 1.91 7.45 -3.84
N ALA A 142 3.01 7.98 -3.33
CA ALA A 142 3.20 9.41 -3.11
C ALA A 142 2.94 10.26 -4.37
N SER A 143 3.22 9.73 -5.57
CA SER A 143 2.93 10.39 -6.86
C SER A 143 1.42 10.58 -7.12
N SER A 144 0.56 9.81 -6.46
CA SER A 144 -0.90 9.87 -6.60
C SER A 144 -1.58 10.65 -5.47
N LEU A 145 -0.83 11.13 -4.48
CA LEU A 145 -1.37 11.90 -3.36
C LEU A 145 -1.57 13.37 -3.73
N GLU A 146 -2.64 13.97 -3.25
CA GLU A 146 -2.87 15.40 -3.23
C GLU A 146 -2.32 16.03 -1.95
N THR A 147 -2.55 15.36 -0.83
CA THR A 147 -2.14 15.85 0.48
C THR A 147 -2.08 14.73 1.51
N VAL A 148 -1.19 14.91 2.46
CA VAL A 148 -1.05 14.06 3.65
C VAL A 148 -1.25 14.94 4.87
N GLN A 149 -2.03 14.47 5.84
CA GLN A 149 -2.12 15.13 7.14
C GLN A 149 -1.62 14.18 8.23
N LEU A 150 -0.61 14.60 8.96
CA LEU A 150 -0.13 13.93 10.17
C LEU A 150 -0.71 14.64 11.39
N GLN A 151 -1.56 13.95 12.14
CA GLN A 151 -2.05 14.37 13.46
C GLN A 151 -1.22 13.68 14.52
N ARG A 152 -0.78 14.41 15.55
CA ARG A 152 0.09 13.91 16.62
C ARG A 152 -0.67 13.72 17.91
N GLY A 153 -0.65 12.52 18.47
CA GLY A 153 -1.42 12.11 19.64
C GLY A 153 -2.75 11.47 19.26
N VAL A 154 -3.67 11.36 20.19
CA VAL A 154 -4.91 10.58 20.06
C VAL A 154 -5.82 11.02 18.89
N GLY A 155 -5.72 12.23 18.42
CA GLY A 155 -6.52 12.71 17.30
C GLY A 155 -8.01 12.91 17.64
N THR A 156 -8.87 12.89 16.61
CA THR A 156 -10.32 12.97 16.76
C THR A 156 -10.93 11.58 16.91
N SER A 157 -12.13 11.49 17.52
CA SER A 157 -12.88 10.22 17.62
C SER A 157 -13.23 9.58 16.27
N THR A 158 -13.12 10.33 15.18
CA THR A 158 -13.38 9.87 13.81
C THR A 158 -12.21 9.10 13.19
N ASN A 159 -11.05 9.07 13.84
CA ASN A 159 -9.86 8.37 13.33
C ASN A 159 -9.91 6.84 13.51
N GLY A 160 -10.84 6.32 14.31
CA GLY A 160 -11.00 4.89 14.50
C GLY A 160 -9.99 4.25 15.45
N ALA A 161 -9.87 2.93 15.36
CA ALA A 161 -8.95 2.14 16.18
C ALA A 161 -7.49 2.44 15.82
N GLY A 162 -6.56 2.25 16.78
CA GLY A 162 -5.12 2.45 16.55
C GLY A 162 -4.64 3.90 16.57
N ALA A 163 -5.54 4.90 16.63
CA ALA A 163 -5.19 6.33 16.67
C ALA A 163 -4.66 6.78 18.04
N PHE A 164 -3.75 6.04 18.63
CA PHE A 164 -3.22 6.32 19.96
C PHE A 164 -2.00 7.27 19.92
N GLY A 165 -1.05 6.98 19.06
CA GLY A 165 0.19 7.76 18.94
C GLY A 165 0.07 8.89 17.91
N ALA A 166 -0.56 8.60 16.79
CA ALA A 166 -0.78 9.53 15.70
C ALA A 166 -1.88 9.04 14.74
N SER A 167 -2.28 9.93 13.82
CA SER A 167 -3.08 9.56 12.64
C SER A 167 -2.47 10.15 11.38
N LEU A 168 -2.26 9.31 10.38
CA LEU A 168 -1.78 9.66 9.05
C LEU A 168 -2.94 9.55 8.06
N ASN A 169 -3.45 10.69 7.60
CA ASN A 169 -4.59 10.75 6.69
C ASN A 169 -4.10 11.14 5.30
N MET A 170 -4.05 10.18 4.39
CA MET A 170 -3.64 10.35 3.01
C MET A 170 -4.85 10.61 2.11
N GLN A 171 -4.72 11.54 1.20
CA GLN A 171 -5.75 11.86 0.23
C GLN A 171 -5.17 11.81 -1.18
N THR A 172 -5.80 11.05 -2.05
CA THR A 172 -5.45 11.03 -3.48
C THR A 172 -5.98 12.28 -4.20
N LYS A 173 -5.38 12.61 -5.34
CA LYS A 173 -5.82 13.72 -6.19
C LYS A 173 -7.33 13.63 -6.43
N SER A 174 -8.01 14.76 -6.26
CA SER A 174 -9.47 14.83 -6.39
C SER A 174 -9.89 14.72 -7.86
N PHE A 175 -9.47 15.65 -8.71
CA PHE A 175 -9.62 15.57 -10.16
C PHE A 175 -8.68 16.58 -10.84
N GLN A 176 -8.47 16.41 -12.15
CA GLN A 176 -7.69 17.30 -12.99
C GLN A 176 -8.60 17.91 -14.07
N GLU A 177 -8.58 19.24 -14.22
CA GLU A 177 -9.41 19.90 -15.23
C GLU A 177 -8.88 19.64 -16.65
N LYS A 178 -7.55 19.54 -16.80
CA LYS A 178 -6.88 19.40 -18.10
C LYS A 178 -6.31 18.01 -18.28
N ALA A 179 -6.37 17.52 -19.52
CA ALA A 179 -5.65 16.31 -19.91
C ALA A 179 -4.14 16.49 -19.73
N TYR A 180 -3.46 15.44 -19.32
CA TYR A 180 -2.01 15.43 -19.15
C TYR A 180 -1.41 14.05 -19.44
N ALA A 181 -0.14 14.06 -19.77
CA ALA A 181 0.72 12.87 -19.76
C ALA A 181 2.06 13.28 -19.18
N GLU A 182 2.58 12.45 -18.29
CA GLU A 182 3.81 12.71 -17.55
C GLU A 182 4.69 11.46 -17.56
N VAL A 183 5.98 11.65 -17.84
CA VAL A 183 7.02 10.64 -17.67
C VAL A 183 8.02 11.19 -16.67
N SER A 184 8.24 10.47 -15.59
CA SER A 184 9.20 10.83 -14.54
C SER A 184 10.21 9.70 -14.35
N ASN A 185 11.49 10.07 -14.33
CA ASN A 185 12.56 9.12 -14.08
C ASN A 185 13.50 9.70 -13.03
N SER A 186 13.96 8.86 -12.11
CA SER A 186 15.01 9.21 -11.17
C SER A 186 16.03 8.10 -11.05
N VAL A 187 17.26 8.49 -10.74
CA VAL A 187 18.39 7.60 -10.47
C VAL A 187 19.10 8.08 -9.20
N GLY A 188 19.63 7.17 -8.44
CA GLY A 188 20.29 7.47 -7.16
C GLY A 188 21.37 6.46 -6.79
N SER A 189 21.91 6.61 -5.59
CA SER A 189 22.86 5.68 -5.00
C SER A 189 22.28 4.28 -4.89
N PHE A 190 23.13 3.28 -4.77
CA PHE A 190 22.77 1.87 -4.66
C PHE A 190 21.93 1.40 -5.85
N ASN A 191 22.29 1.84 -7.05
CA ASN A 191 21.59 1.51 -8.29
C ASN A 191 20.07 1.78 -8.23
N THR A 192 19.65 2.74 -7.38
CA THR A 192 18.23 3.09 -7.24
C THR A 192 17.73 3.73 -8.52
N ARG A 193 16.64 3.19 -9.04
CA ARG A 193 15.97 3.67 -10.27
C ARG A 193 14.46 3.69 -10.05
N LYS A 194 13.85 4.78 -10.49
CA LYS A 194 12.39 4.91 -10.52
C LYS A 194 11.96 5.35 -11.91
N HIS A 195 10.96 4.70 -12.46
CA HIS A 195 10.34 5.02 -13.73
C HIS A 195 8.83 5.12 -13.52
N THR A 196 8.24 6.24 -13.88
CA THR A 196 6.81 6.49 -13.70
C THR A 196 6.22 7.04 -14.99
N LEU A 197 5.09 6.49 -15.41
CA LEU A 197 4.24 7.00 -16.46
C LEU A 197 2.85 7.30 -15.88
N ALA A 198 2.38 8.52 -16.04
CA ALA A 198 1.06 8.95 -15.61
C ALA A 198 0.33 9.69 -16.72
N PHE A 199 -0.97 9.53 -16.78
CA PHE A 199 -1.82 10.25 -17.72
C PHE A 199 -3.22 10.46 -17.14
N GLY A 200 -3.89 11.49 -17.64
CA GLY A 200 -5.27 11.81 -17.28
C GLY A 200 -6.01 12.44 -18.47
N THR A 201 -7.31 12.19 -18.52
CA THR A 201 -8.19 12.71 -19.59
C THR A 201 -8.52 14.19 -19.41
N GLY A 202 -8.35 14.72 -18.20
CA GLY A 202 -9.02 15.94 -17.78
C GLY A 202 -10.52 15.75 -17.62
N LEU A 203 -11.18 16.76 -17.06
CA LEU A 203 -12.62 16.73 -16.83
C LEU A 203 -13.36 17.05 -18.14
N HIS A 204 -14.12 16.07 -18.65
CA HIS A 204 -14.97 16.22 -19.82
C HIS A 204 -16.36 15.65 -19.55
N ASN A 205 -17.40 16.42 -19.79
CA ASN A 205 -18.80 16.01 -19.54
C ASN A 205 -19.00 15.39 -18.15
N ASN A 206 -18.48 16.03 -17.11
CA ASN A 206 -18.56 15.58 -15.72
C ASN A 206 -17.73 14.32 -15.40
N PHE A 207 -16.98 13.79 -16.34
CA PHE A 207 -16.21 12.57 -16.20
C PHE A 207 -14.70 12.80 -16.37
N GLU A 208 -13.91 12.15 -15.54
CA GLU A 208 -12.46 12.22 -15.58
C GLU A 208 -11.85 10.86 -15.20
N MET A 209 -10.74 10.51 -15.85
CA MET A 209 -9.93 9.34 -15.49
C MET A 209 -8.46 9.70 -15.43
N ASN A 210 -7.78 9.09 -14.47
CA ASN A 210 -6.32 9.15 -14.33
C ASN A 210 -5.75 7.74 -14.16
N ALA A 211 -4.58 7.51 -14.70
CA ALA A 211 -3.83 6.29 -14.45
C ALA A 211 -2.34 6.59 -14.28
N ARG A 212 -1.68 5.75 -13.50
CA ARG A 212 -0.23 5.75 -13.27
C ARG A 212 0.26 4.32 -13.17
N ILE A 213 1.41 4.07 -13.77
CA ILE A 213 2.22 2.87 -13.55
C ILE A 213 3.63 3.30 -13.17
N SER A 214 4.28 2.53 -12.32
CA SER A 214 5.64 2.81 -11.89
C SER A 214 6.42 1.54 -11.60
N ASN A 215 7.73 1.61 -11.78
CA ASN A 215 8.68 0.60 -11.32
C ASN A 215 9.76 1.28 -10.51
N ILE A 216 10.12 0.68 -9.37
CA ILE A 216 11.21 1.11 -8.51
C ILE A 216 12.12 -0.10 -8.29
N ALA A 217 13.41 0.08 -8.48
CA ALA A 217 14.41 -0.93 -8.19
C ALA A 217 15.60 -0.30 -7.46
N SER A 218 16.22 -1.04 -6.54
CA SER A 218 17.41 -0.64 -5.80
C SER A 218 18.15 -1.87 -5.30
N ASP A 219 19.49 -1.76 -5.17
CA ASP A 219 20.31 -2.81 -4.56
C ASP A 219 20.36 -2.70 -3.03
N GLY A 220 19.94 -1.55 -2.47
CA GLY A 220 20.02 -1.25 -1.03
C GLY A 220 21.41 -0.82 -0.56
N PHE A 221 21.50 -0.20 0.63
CA PHE A 221 22.75 0.09 1.32
C PHE A 221 23.26 -1.15 2.09
N ILE A 222 22.33 -1.90 2.68
CA ILE A 222 22.60 -3.13 3.40
C ILE A 222 22.91 -4.24 2.38
N ASP A 223 23.82 -5.14 2.70
CA ASP A 223 24.26 -6.23 1.83
C ASP A 223 23.07 -7.08 1.37
N ARG A 224 22.99 -7.35 0.07
CA ARG A 224 21.91 -8.13 -0.59
C ARG A 224 20.51 -7.54 -0.48
N ALA A 225 20.29 -6.40 0.21
CA ALA A 225 18.96 -5.81 0.47
C ALA A 225 18.30 -5.20 -0.78
N SER A 226 18.30 -5.96 -1.86
CA SER A 226 17.69 -5.53 -3.13
C SER A 226 16.17 -5.44 -3.05
N SER A 227 15.62 -4.48 -3.77
CA SER A 227 14.17 -4.27 -3.91
C SER A 227 13.80 -4.09 -5.37
N ASN A 228 12.72 -4.73 -5.80
CA ASN A 228 12.11 -4.54 -7.12
C ASN A 228 10.59 -4.48 -6.94
N MET A 229 10.04 -3.31 -7.22
CA MET A 229 8.64 -3.02 -6.93
C MET A 229 7.94 -2.46 -8.16
N PHE A 230 6.75 -2.96 -8.43
CA PHE A 230 5.84 -2.45 -9.46
C PHE A 230 4.59 -1.89 -8.79
N GLY A 231 4.19 -0.68 -9.14
CA GLY A 231 2.99 -0.04 -8.64
C GLY A 231 2.07 0.44 -9.76
N TYR A 232 0.78 0.45 -9.47
CA TYR A 232 -0.21 1.05 -10.35
C TYR A 232 -1.24 1.85 -9.56
N PHE A 233 -1.85 2.81 -10.22
CA PHE A 233 -2.96 3.61 -9.71
C PHE A 233 -3.91 3.93 -10.85
N PHE A 234 -5.19 3.74 -10.61
CA PHE A 234 -6.27 4.15 -11.50
C PHE A 234 -7.36 4.86 -10.70
N ASN A 235 -7.86 5.94 -11.23
CA ASN A 235 -8.94 6.73 -10.65
C ASN A 235 -9.92 7.13 -11.74
N ALA A 236 -11.21 6.96 -11.49
CA ALA A 236 -12.29 7.45 -12.34
C ALA A 236 -13.26 8.25 -11.48
N ASN A 237 -13.57 9.47 -11.89
CA ASN A 237 -14.49 10.38 -11.22
C ASN A 237 -15.68 10.71 -12.13
N TYR A 238 -16.87 10.68 -11.55
CA TYR A 238 -18.04 11.35 -12.08
C TYR A 238 -18.44 12.47 -11.12
N ILE A 239 -18.50 13.69 -11.62
CA ILE A 239 -18.74 14.90 -10.81
C ILE A 239 -19.94 15.64 -11.38
N ALA A 240 -21.07 15.61 -10.67
CA ALA A 240 -22.26 16.38 -10.96
C ALA A 240 -22.39 17.56 -9.97
N GLU A 241 -23.40 18.38 -10.13
CA GLU A 241 -23.61 19.58 -9.27
C GLU A 241 -23.76 19.23 -7.78
N LYS A 242 -24.42 18.11 -7.47
CA LYS A 242 -24.70 17.69 -6.09
C LYS A 242 -24.14 16.33 -5.73
N SER A 243 -23.66 15.58 -6.71
CA SER A 243 -23.22 14.20 -6.55
C SER A 243 -21.81 14.01 -7.06
N GLN A 244 -21.02 13.21 -6.34
CA GLN A 244 -19.73 12.73 -6.82
C GLN A 244 -19.63 11.23 -6.59
N VAL A 245 -19.19 10.52 -7.63
CA VAL A 245 -18.80 9.12 -7.54
C VAL A 245 -17.35 8.99 -7.96
N LYS A 246 -16.54 8.35 -7.11
CA LYS A 246 -15.10 8.13 -7.37
C LYS A 246 -14.80 6.65 -7.20
N PHE A 247 -14.24 6.06 -8.23
CA PHE A 247 -13.71 4.72 -8.20
C PHE A 247 -12.19 4.77 -8.22
N LEU A 248 -11.55 3.97 -7.36
CA LEU A 248 -10.10 3.80 -7.32
C LEU A 248 -9.75 2.31 -7.40
N ALA A 249 -8.70 2.03 -8.16
CA ALA A 249 -8.02 0.75 -8.16
C ALA A 249 -6.51 1.01 -8.11
N PHE A 250 -5.84 0.52 -7.09
CA PHE A 250 -4.40 0.73 -6.92
C PHE A 250 -3.76 -0.44 -6.19
N GLY A 251 -2.46 -0.53 -6.28
CA GLY A 251 -1.71 -1.59 -5.62
C GLY A 251 -0.36 -1.79 -6.28
N GLY A 252 0.23 -2.94 -5.99
CA GLY A 252 1.54 -3.28 -6.52
C GLY A 252 1.97 -4.69 -6.21
N LYS A 253 3.15 -4.99 -6.70
CA LYS A 253 3.90 -6.19 -6.39
C LYS A 253 5.29 -5.77 -5.93
N GLU A 254 5.76 -6.40 -4.88
CA GLU A 254 7.12 -6.26 -4.42
C GLU A 254 7.86 -7.59 -4.45
N LYS A 255 9.17 -7.52 -4.66
CA LYS A 255 10.14 -8.54 -4.33
C LYS A 255 11.30 -7.83 -3.64
N THR A 256 11.51 -8.16 -2.37
CA THR A 256 12.59 -7.59 -1.56
C THR A 256 13.42 -8.71 -0.95
N TYR A 257 14.75 -8.57 -0.97
CA TYR A 257 15.60 -9.45 -0.17
C TYR A 257 15.45 -9.06 1.29
N GLN A 258 15.36 -10.06 2.19
CA GLN A 258 15.15 -9.82 3.60
C GLN A 258 16.35 -9.09 4.23
N ALA A 259 16.09 -8.00 4.94
CA ALA A 259 17.10 -7.21 5.63
C ALA A 259 16.60 -6.71 7.00
N TRP A 260 15.56 -7.32 7.52
CA TRP A 260 14.88 -6.90 8.75
C TRP A 260 15.50 -7.42 10.06
N TYR A 261 16.50 -8.30 9.97
CA TYR A 261 17.14 -8.86 11.17
C TYR A 261 18.02 -7.85 11.93
N GLY A 262 18.66 -6.91 11.19
CA GLY A 262 19.59 -5.96 11.76
C GLY A 262 20.95 -6.60 12.12
N ILE A 263 21.78 -5.85 12.84
CA ILE A 263 23.09 -6.28 13.34
C ILE A 263 23.00 -6.35 14.86
N GLU A 264 23.17 -7.54 15.43
CA GLU A 264 23.14 -7.76 16.89
C GLU A 264 24.53 -7.61 17.54
N ASP A 265 25.60 -7.83 16.78
CA ASP A 265 26.99 -7.77 17.22
C ASP A 265 27.54 -6.33 17.10
N VAL A 266 28.00 -5.77 18.22
CA VAL A 266 28.56 -4.42 18.27
C VAL A 266 29.84 -4.30 17.45
N ASP A 267 30.70 -5.32 17.46
CA ASP A 267 31.95 -5.31 16.68
C ASP A 267 31.66 -5.31 15.18
N LYS A 268 30.62 -6.04 14.75
CA LYS A 268 30.13 -5.98 13.36
C LYS A 268 29.53 -4.62 13.03
N LEU A 269 28.75 -4.05 13.95
CA LEU A 269 28.17 -2.72 13.73
C LEU A 269 29.25 -1.65 13.52
N GLU A 270 30.40 -1.76 14.18
CA GLU A 270 31.51 -0.83 14.02
C GLU A 270 32.33 -1.07 12.76
N ASN A 271 32.56 -2.33 12.39
CA ASN A 271 33.51 -2.72 11.35
C ASN A 271 32.87 -3.16 10.03
N ASP A 272 31.59 -3.56 10.04
CA ASP A 272 30.85 -4.08 8.86
C ASP A 272 29.37 -3.64 8.91
N ARG A 273 29.15 -2.36 8.78
CA ARG A 273 27.84 -1.72 8.96
C ARG A 273 26.79 -2.11 7.91
N THR A 274 27.20 -2.75 6.83
CA THR A 274 26.31 -3.22 5.77
C THR A 274 25.92 -4.68 5.94
N PHE A 275 26.50 -5.37 6.91
CA PHE A 275 26.28 -6.79 7.13
C PHE A 275 24.78 -7.13 7.26
N ASN A 276 24.37 -8.17 6.54
CA ASN A 276 23.02 -8.71 6.59
C ASN A 276 23.09 -10.22 6.89
N PRO A 277 22.57 -10.70 8.02
CA PRO A 277 22.57 -12.13 8.36
C PRO A 277 21.52 -12.95 7.60
N ALA A 278 20.59 -12.30 6.86
CA ALA A 278 19.56 -13.02 6.15
C ALA A 278 20.12 -14.02 5.13
N GLY A 279 19.59 -15.24 5.17
CA GLY A 279 20.00 -16.33 4.28
C GLY A 279 21.39 -16.87 4.57
N MET A 280 22.05 -16.49 5.66
CA MET A 280 23.36 -17.02 6.04
C MET A 280 23.28 -18.49 6.44
N TYR A 281 24.20 -19.29 5.91
CA TYR A 281 24.37 -20.70 6.27
C TYR A 281 25.82 -21.12 6.16
N THR A 282 26.16 -22.31 6.69
CA THR A 282 27.50 -22.86 6.65
C THR A 282 27.55 -24.03 5.64
N ASP A 283 28.41 -23.96 4.67
CA ASP A 283 28.58 -25.03 3.69
C ASP A 283 29.33 -26.25 4.29
N GLU A 284 29.36 -27.36 3.57
CA GLU A 284 30.03 -28.61 3.98
C GLU A 284 31.54 -28.47 4.24
N PHE A 285 32.15 -27.36 3.80
CA PHE A 285 33.56 -27.04 4.02
C PHE A 285 33.78 -26.08 5.21
N GLY A 286 32.70 -25.67 5.90
CA GLY A 286 32.75 -24.73 7.00
C GLY A 286 32.83 -23.26 6.58
N ASN A 287 32.54 -22.93 5.31
CA ASN A 287 32.52 -21.53 4.86
C ASN A 287 31.12 -20.91 5.02
N THR A 288 31.09 -19.65 5.39
CA THR A 288 29.86 -18.88 5.41
C THR A 288 29.36 -18.60 3.99
N GLN A 289 28.13 -18.97 3.72
CA GLN A 289 27.42 -18.74 2.46
C GLN A 289 26.12 -17.98 2.72
N PHE A 290 25.47 -17.52 1.64
CA PHE A 290 24.21 -16.81 1.74
C PHE A 290 23.25 -17.31 0.66
N TYR A 291 22.03 -17.63 1.06
CA TYR A 291 20.99 -18.05 0.15
C TYR A 291 20.50 -16.89 -0.73
N ASP A 292 20.61 -17.04 -2.05
CA ASP A 292 20.33 -15.95 -2.99
C ASP A 292 18.87 -15.51 -3.03
N ASN A 293 17.94 -16.38 -2.66
CA ASN A 293 16.50 -16.09 -2.76
C ASN A 293 15.81 -15.96 -1.39
N GLU A 294 16.53 -15.53 -0.36
CA GLU A 294 15.97 -15.14 0.94
C GLU A 294 15.11 -13.88 0.78
N THR A 295 13.96 -14.02 0.10
CA THR A 295 13.17 -12.89 -0.37
C THR A 295 11.75 -12.90 0.14
N ASP A 296 11.19 -11.71 0.32
CA ASP A 296 9.76 -11.48 0.44
C ASP A 296 9.17 -11.14 -0.93
N ASN A 297 8.04 -11.73 -1.22
CA ASN A 297 7.31 -11.57 -2.46
C ASN A 297 5.83 -11.39 -2.14
N TYR A 298 5.34 -10.18 -2.26
CA TYR A 298 3.95 -9.88 -1.95
C TYR A 298 3.31 -9.03 -3.04
N TRP A 299 2.03 -9.24 -3.29
CA TRP A 299 1.22 -8.37 -4.10
C TRP A 299 -0.06 -7.99 -3.36
N GLN A 300 -0.47 -6.74 -3.48
CA GLN A 300 -1.68 -6.24 -2.87
C GLN A 300 -2.42 -5.32 -3.82
N ASN A 301 -3.74 -5.50 -3.91
CA ASN A 301 -4.61 -4.67 -4.71
C ASN A 301 -5.74 -4.12 -3.85
N HIS A 302 -6.06 -2.86 -4.06
CA HIS A 302 -7.08 -2.12 -3.36
C HIS A 302 -8.10 -1.58 -4.34
N PHE A 303 -9.36 -1.71 -4.00
CA PHE A 303 -10.48 -1.15 -4.73
C PHE A 303 -11.32 -0.32 -3.77
N GLN A 304 -11.64 0.91 -4.16
CA GLN A 304 -12.49 1.79 -3.37
C GLN A 304 -13.54 2.42 -4.28
N LEU A 305 -14.79 2.46 -3.81
CA LEU A 305 -15.89 3.17 -4.46
C LEU A 305 -16.45 4.17 -3.47
N HIS A 306 -16.28 5.45 -3.74
CA HIS A 306 -16.77 6.54 -2.93
C HIS A 306 -17.99 7.19 -3.59
N TRP A 307 -18.97 7.53 -2.80
CA TRP A 307 -20.11 8.33 -3.18
C TRP A 307 -20.32 9.46 -2.19
N SER A 308 -20.52 10.66 -2.70
CA SER A 308 -20.83 11.86 -1.92
C SER A 308 -22.05 12.54 -2.53
N GLU A 309 -23.00 12.96 -1.66
CA GLU A 309 -24.22 13.61 -2.09
C GLU A 309 -24.51 14.84 -1.22
N LYS A 310 -24.72 15.98 -1.88
CA LYS A 310 -25.17 17.21 -1.25
C LYS A 310 -26.69 17.33 -1.38
N TRP A 311 -27.42 16.84 -0.38
CA TRP A 311 -28.88 16.89 -0.34
C TRP A 311 -29.41 18.31 -0.26
N SER A 312 -28.70 19.19 0.46
CA SER A 312 -29.01 20.60 0.60
C SER A 312 -27.76 21.37 1.05
N GLU A 313 -27.87 22.70 1.20
CA GLU A 313 -26.78 23.52 1.76
C GLU A 313 -26.37 23.12 3.19
N LYS A 314 -27.20 22.35 3.89
CA LYS A 314 -26.96 21.93 5.27
C LYS A 314 -26.60 20.46 5.42
N TRP A 315 -26.99 19.61 4.48
CA TRP A 315 -26.87 18.17 4.58
C TRP A 315 -25.98 17.58 3.47
N ILE A 316 -24.95 16.86 3.89
CA ILE A 316 -24.07 16.11 3.00
C ILE A 316 -23.92 14.70 3.55
N SER A 317 -24.10 13.70 2.70
CA SER A 317 -23.79 12.30 3.02
C SER A 317 -22.63 11.78 2.20
N ASN A 318 -21.90 10.83 2.77
CA ASN A 318 -20.82 10.12 2.11
C ASN A 318 -20.90 8.65 2.46
N ALA A 319 -20.53 7.83 1.50
CA ALA A 319 -20.32 6.40 1.70
C ALA A 319 -19.11 5.94 0.90
N ALA A 320 -18.40 4.96 1.43
CA ALA A 320 -17.34 4.28 0.70
C ALA A 320 -17.44 2.78 0.91
N LEU A 321 -17.29 2.02 -0.16
CA LEU A 321 -17.06 0.59 -0.14
C LEU A 321 -15.58 0.36 -0.44
N HIS A 322 -14.97 -0.61 0.22
CA HIS A 322 -13.59 -0.96 -0.05
C HIS A 322 -13.37 -2.47 -0.06
N TYR A 323 -12.41 -2.90 -0.85
CA TYR A 323 -11.94 -4.27 -0.91
C TYR A 323 -10.44 -4.28 -1.18
N THR A 324 -9.71 -4.98 -0.32
CA THR A 324 -8.28 -5.23 -0.47
C THR A 324 -8.06 -6.72 -0.56
N ILE A 325 -7.28 -7.16 -1.52
CA ILE A 325 -6.81 -8.54 -1.65
C ILE A 325 -5.30 -8.53 -1.69
N GLY A 326 -4.69 -9.37 -0.86
CA GLY A 326 -3.24 -9.53 -0.79
C GLY A 326 -2.84 -10.99 -0.79
N LYS A 327 -1.72 -11.29 -1.44
CA LYS A 327 -1.14 -12.63 -1.44
C LYS A 327 0.36 -12.57 -1.65
N GLY A 328 1.08 -13.37 -0.85
CA GLY A 328 2.51 -13.48 -1.01
C GLY A 328 3.13 -14.44 -0.02
N TYR A 329 4.43 -14.50 -0.06
CA TYR A 329 5.23 -15.35 0.81
C TYR A 329 6.61 -14.73 1.02
N PHE A 330 7.22 -15.04 2.14
CA PHE A 330 8.65 -14.92 2.28
C PHE A 330 9.29 -16.31 2.26
N GLU A 331 10.41 -16.41 1.52
CA GLU A 331 11.17 -17.63 1.32
C GLU A 331 12.43 -17.59 2.17
N GLN A 332 12.73 -18.71 2.83
CA GLN A 332 13.86 -18.82 3.75
C GLN A 332 14.58 -20.14 3.56
N TYR A 333 15.91 -20.09 3.55
CA TYR A 333 16.76 -21.24 3.80
C TYR A 333 16.87 -21.47 5.29
N LYS A 334 16.82 -22.72 5.73
CA LYS A 334 16.91 -23.13 7.13
C LYS A 334 17.85 -24.31 7.26
N GLU A 335 18.84 -24.16 8.14
CA GLU A 335 19.77 -25.23 8.49
C GLU A 335 19.21 -26.09 9.62
N ASP A 336 19.53 -27.39 9.59
CA ASP A 336 19.32 -28.35 10.69
C ASP A 336 17.88 -28.35 11.26
N GLU A 337 16.88 -28.21 10.40
CA GLU A 337 15.47 -28.22 10.82
C GLU A 337 14.98 -29.64 11.08
N ASP A 338 14.18 -29.86 12.12
CA ASP A 338 13.51 -31.12 12.40
C ASP A 338 12.35 -31.32 11.40
N LEU A 339 12.46 -32.34 10.58
CA LEU A 339 11.49 -32.65 9.53
C LEU A 339 10.09 -32.93 10.10
N THR A 340 9.99 -33.37 11.35
CA THR A 340 8.69 -33.64 12.00
C THR A 340 7.89 -32.35 12.24
N ASP A 341 8.54 -31.21 12.43
CA ASP A 341 7.89 -29.90 12.57
C ASP A 341 7.18 -29.46 11.27
N TYR A 342 7.60 -30.05 10.17
CA TYR A 342 7.03 -29.81 8.81
C TYR A 342 6.11 -30.94 8.35
N ASN A 343 5.82 -31.93 9.21
CA ASN A 343 5.10 -33.16 8.86
C ASN A 343 5.76 -33.94 7.70
N LEU A 344 7.07 -33.89 7.60
CA LEU A 344 7.87 -34.63 6.62
C LEU A 344 8.40 -35.94 7.23
N PRO A 345 8.53 -37.00 6.45
CA PRO A 345 9.20 -38.22 6.89
C PRO A 345 10.72 -38.02 6.95
N ASP A 346 11.39 -38.85 7.74
CA ASP A 346 12.85 -38.90 7.74
C ASP A 346 13.41 -39.03 6.33
N PHE A 347 14.46 -38.28 6.05
CA PHE A 347 15.17 -38.32 4.78
C PHE A 347 16.48 -39.10 4.93
N ASN A 348 16.66 -40.18 4.21
CA ASN A 348 17.82 -41.07 4.31
C ASN A 348 18.12 -41.59 5.73
N GLY A 349 17.07 -41.73 6.58
CA GLY A 349 17.19 -42.17 7.96
C GLY A 349 17.58 -41.03 8.97
N ASN A 350 17.60 -39.79 8.50
CA ASN A 350 17.81 -38.62 9.34
C ASN A 350 16.48 -37.86 9.52
N SER A 351 16.19 -37.46 10.75
CA SER A 351 15.05 -36.62 11.10
C SER A 351 15.38 -35.12 10.97
N ILE A 352 16.64 -34.76 10.77
CA ILE A 352 17.12 -33.39 10.63
C ILE A 352 17.67 -33.19 9.22
N SER A 353 17.34 -32.08 8.59
CA SER A 353 17.83 -31.68 7.26
C SER A 353 17.72 -30.18 7.06
N ASP A 354 18.58 -29.67 6.20
CA ASP A 354 18.38 -28.35 5.63
C ASP A 354 17.14 -28.34 4.73
N LEU A 355 16.48 -27.22 4.68
CA LEU A 355 15.33 -27.04 3.81
C LEU A 355 15.12 -25.58 3.40
N VAL A 356 14.40 -25.40 2.29
CA VAL A 356 13.86 -24.10 1.87
C VAL A 356 12.36 -24.11 2.07
N ARG A 357 11.86 -23.13 2.80
CA ARG A 357 10.44 -22.96 3.08
C ARG A 357 9.90 -21.64 2.57
N LYS A 358 8.61 -21.65 2.21
CA LYS A 358 7.80 -20.46 1.99
C LYS A 358 6.76 -20.34 3.07
N ARG A 359 6.63 -19.14 3.64
CA ARG A 359 5.55 -18.81 4.57
C ARG A 359 4.60 -17.84 3.88
N TRP A 360 3.41 -18.36 3.58
CA TRP A 360 2.39 -17.68 2.80
C TRP A 360 1.42 -16.90 3.69
N LEU A 361 1.02 -15.75 3.15
CA LEU A 361 -0.16 -15.00 3.57
C LEU A 361 -1.08 -14.84 2.36
N ASP A 362 -2.38 -15.14 2.54
CA ASP A 362 -3.42 -14.94 1.54
C ASP A 362 -4.60 -14.29 2.25
N ASN A 363 -4.91 -13.03 1.95
CA ASN A 363 -5.82 -12.24 2.76
C ASN A 363 -6.78 -11.39 1.93
N ASP A 364 -7.98 -11.24 2.49
CA ASP A 364 -9.04 -10.35 2.04
C ASP A 364 -9.44 -9.39 3.16
N PHE A 365 -9.55 -8.10 2.86
CA PHE A 365 -10.08 -7.10 3.77
C PHE A 365 -11.11 -6.24 3.05
N PHE A 366 -12.33 -6.22 3.53
CA PHE A 366 -13.40 -5.47 2.89
C PHE A 366 -14.36 -4.86 3.89
N GLY A 367 -15.07 -3.83 3.44
CA GLY A 367 -16.02 -3.16 4.31
C GLY A 367 -16.64 -1.93 3.68
N ALA A 368 -17.29 -1.17 4.55
CA ALA A 368 -17.94 0.07 4.21
C ALA A 368 -17.72 1.12 5.30
N THR A 369 -17.61 2.37 4.87
CA THR A 369 -17.68 3.53 5.75
C THR A 369 -18.80 4.43 5.32
N PHE A 370 -19.40 5.17 6.25
CA PHE A 370 -20.42 6.18 5.92
C PHE A 370 -20.33 7.37 6.86
N SER A 371 -20.78 8.51 6.38
CA SER A 371 -20.97 9.69 7.21
C SER A 371 -22.13 10.56 6.73
N LEU A 372 -22.79 11.20 7.67
CA LEU A 372 -23.82 12.22 7.46
C LEU A 372 -23.41 13.48 8.20
N ASN A 373 -23.25 14.56 7.47
CA ASN A 373 -22.86 15.86 8.03
C ASN A 373 -24.01 16.86 7.91
N TYR A 374 -24.37 17.45 9.07
CA TYR A 374 -25.31 18.57 9.15
C TYR A 374 -24.55 19.83 9.58
N LYS A 375 -24.52 20.85 8.73
CA LYS A 375 -23.78 22.08 8.97
C LYS A 375 -24.64 23.33 8.80
N THR A 376 -24.57 24.20 9.81
CA THR A 376 -25.13 25.55 9.79
C THR A 376 -24.09 26.55 10.26
N ALA A 377 -24.43 27.83 10.33
CA ALA A 377 -23.53 28.86 10.88
C ALA A 377 -23.16 28.62 12.37
N LYS A 378 -24.02 27.92 13.12
CA LYS A 378 -23.85 27.72 14.57
C LYS A 378 -23.65 26.26 14.98
N THR A 379 -23.90 25.31 14.07
CA THR A 379 -23.93 23.88 14.39
C THR A 379 -23.16 23.11 13.30
N ASP A 380 -22.28 22.20 13.71
CA ASP A 380 -21.59 21.24 12.84
C ASP A 380 -21.69 19.88 13.51
N LEU A 381 -22.58 19.02 12.99
CA LEU A 381 -22.83 17.67 13.50
C LEU A 381 -22.38 16.66 12.47
N LEU A 382 -21.58 15.71 12.91
CA LEU A 382 -21.13 14.57 12.11
C LEU A 382 -21.61 13.28 12.77
N PHE A 383 -22.36 12.48 12.03
CA PHE A 383 -22.71 11.11 12.38
C PHE A 383 -22.08 10.17 11.35
N GLY A 384 -21.48 9.07 11.78
CA GLY A 384 -20.85 8.14 10.86
C GLY A 384 -20.42 6.86 11.54
N GLY A 385 -19.93 5.95 10.72
CA GLY A 385 -19.43 4.65 11.18
C GLY A 385 -18.74 3.87 10.09
N ALA A 386 -18.16 2.73 10.49
CA ALA A 386 -17.52 1.77 9.60
C ALA A 386 -17.83 0.35 10.04
N ALA A 387 -17.89 -0.57 9.07
CA ALA A 387 -17.97 -2.00 9.31
C ALA A 387 -17.02 -2.69 8.35
N ASN A 388 -16.09 -3.49 8.89
CA ASN A 388 -15.05 -4.15 8.13
C ASN A 388 -14.95 -5.62 8.50
N ARG A 389 -14.50 -6.44 7.56
CA ARG A 389 -14.18 -7.85 7.78
C ARG A 389 -12.82 -8.16 7.16
N TYR A 390 -12.01 -8.87 7.92
CA TYR A 390 -10.74 -9.43 7.48
C TYR A 390 -10.81 -10.96 7.48
N LEU A 391 -10.20 -11.56 6.47
CA LEU A 391 -10.01 -13.00 6.33
C LEU A 391 -8.54 -13.21 5.96
N GLY A 392 -7.79 -13.88 6.82
CA GLY A 392 -6.37 -14.19 6.59
C GLY A 392 -6.15 -15.70 6.64
N LEU A 393 -5.38 -16.20 5.69
CA LEU A 393 -4.91 -17.58 5.63
C LEU A 393 -3.40 -17.58 5.66
N HIS A 394 -2.82 -18.23 6.68
CA HIS A 394 -1.39 -18.45 6.80
C HIS A 394 -1.08 -19.93 6.60
N TYR A 395 -0.11 -20.24 5.77
CA TYR A 395 0.34 -21.61 5.57
C TYR A 395 1.81 -21.66 5.16
N GLY A 396 2.43 -22.81 5.41
CA GLY A 396 3.80 -23.11 5.04
C GLY A 396 3.86 -24.04 3.81
N GLU A 397 4.92 -23.93 3.05
CA GLU A 397 5.29 -24.81 1.96
C GLU A 397 6.79 -25.09 2.05
N VAL A 398 7.20 -26.35 2.10
CA VAL A 398 8.59 -26.75 1.94
C VAL A 398 8.82 -27.01 0.47
N VAL A 399 9.78 -26.31 -0.14
CA VAL A 399 10.05 -26.37 -1.58
C VAL A 399 11.33 -27.13 -1.90
N TRP A 400 12.21 -27.27 -0.96
CA TRP A 400 13.43 -28.06 -1.02
C TRP A 400 13.90 -28.41 0.37
#